data_cc0b0ffb7d5de79a97711111887f5b2a
#
_entry.id   cc0b0ffb7d5de79a97711111887f5b2a
#
_cell.length_a   1.000
_cell.length_b   1.000
_cell.length_c   1.000
_cell.angle_alpha   90.00
_cell.angle_beta   90.00
_cell.angle_gamma   90.00
#
_symmetry.space_group_name_H-M   'P 1'
#
loop_
_entity.id
_entity.type
_entity.pdbx_description
1 polymer ?
#
loop_
_entity_poly.entity_id
_entity_poly.type
_entity_poly.pdbx_seq_one_letter_code
_entity_poly.pdbx_strand_id
1 'polypeptide(L)'
;MRQTILAVLSLSAMAALLTGCGGDMVLLNSKGPVAQGQSDLMMTAIYLMLLVVIPSAIMALWFGWKYRASNKDADYKPTWAHSTAIEIVVWGIPVIIIGILAWLTWWGSHKYDPYRPLESDKAPLTVQVIAEQFKWVFIYPEQDIATVNEMRF
;
A
#
# COMPACT_ATOMS: atom_id res chain seq x y z
N MET A 1 2.96 31.61 -26.88
CA MET A 1 2.85 30.44 -27.74
C MET A 1 3.91 29.38 -27.47
N ARG A 2 5.22 29.66 -27.49
CA ARG A 2 6.30 28.68 -27.21
C ARG A 2 6.25 28.11 -25.78
N GLN A 3 5.96 28.94 -24.78
CA GLN A 3 5.86 28.52 -23.36
C GLN A 3 4.62 27.64 -23.09
N THR A 4 3.50 27.94 -23.76
CA THR A 4 2.29 27.10 -23.65
C THR A 4 2.49 25.75 -24.29
N ILE A 5 3.19 25.66 -25.42
CA ILE A 5 3.51 24.40 -26.09
C ILE A 5 4.44 23.54 -25.22
N LEU A 6 5.46 24.14 -24.62
CA LEU A 6 6.38 23.44 -23.69
C LEU A 6 5.65 22.95 -22.45
N ALA A 7 4.74 23.72 -21.87
CA ALA A 7 3.94 23.32 -20.72
C ALA A 7 2.98 22.16 -21.05
N VAL A 8 2.35 22.18 -22.23
CA VAL A 8 1.49 21.07 -22.68
C VAL A 8 2.31 19.82 -22.97
N LEU A 9 3.47 19.93 -23.59
CA LEU A 9 4.36 18.79 -23.84
C LEU A 9 4.91 18.18 -22.54
N SER A 10 5.28 19.01 -21.56
CA SER A 10 5.72 18.49 -20.25
C SER A 10 4.60 17.81 -19.47
N LEU A 11 3.38 18.35 -19.54
CA LEU A 11 2.22 17.76 -18.88
C LEU A 11 1.81 16.43 -19.53
N SER A 12 1.85 16.35 -20.88
CA SER A 12 1.56 15.11 -21.60
C SER A 12 2.64 14.04 -21.40
N ALA A 13 3.92 14.43 -21.34
CA ALA A 13 5.00 13.50 -21.01
C ALA A 13 4.88 12.96 -19.56
N MET A 14 4.50 13.83 -18.62
CA MET A 14 4.26 13.42 -17.23
C MET A 14 3.03 12.51 -17.11
N ALA A 15 1.97 12.78 -17.84
CA ALA A 15 0.78 11.90 -17.92
C ALA A 15 1.13 10.54 -18.53
N ALA A 16 1.96 10.50 -19.58
CA ALA A 16 2.43 9.25 -20.19
C ALA A 16 3.31 8.40 -19.27
N LEU A 17 4.09 9.02 -18.36
CA LEU A 17 4.87 8.31 -17.35
C LEU A 17 4.01 7.67 -16.24
N LEU A 18 2.78 8.17 -16.04
CA LEU A 18 1.82 7.62 -15.07
C LEU A 18 1.05 6.41 -15.59
N THR A 19 1.09 6.12 -16.89
CA THR A 19 0.39 4.97 -17.50
C THR A 19 1.12 3.63 -17.32
N GLY A 20 2.28 3.61 -16.67
CA GLY A 20 3.07 2.38 -16.43
C GLY A 20 2.43 1.35 -15.50
N CYS A 21 1.28 1.64 -14.88
CA CYS A 21 0.59 0.74 -13.95
C CYS A 21 -0.54 -0.08 -14.60
N GLY A 22 -0.55 -0.25 -15.93
CA GLY A 22 -1.60 -0.97 -16.66
C GLY A 22 -1.47 -2.50 -16.68
N GLY A 23 -0.56 -3.09 -15.90
CA GLY A 23 -0.44 -4.55 -15.76
C GLY A 23 -1.40 -5.10 -14.70
N ASP A 24 -1.86 -6.34 -14.87
CA ASP A 24 -2.58 -7.08 -13.84
C ASP A 24 -1.71 -7.17 -12.57
N MET A 25 -2.07 -6.38 -11.57
CA MET A 25 -1.44 -6.51 -10.25
C MET A 25 -1.92 -7.82 -9.63
N VAL A 26 -1.07 -8.82 -9.63
CA VAL A 26 -1.35 -10.17 -9.10
C VAL A 26 -1.91 -10.10 -7.67
N LEU A 27 -1.43 -9.17 -6.87
CA LEU A 27 -1.88 -8.97 -5.49
C LEU A 27 -3.34 -8.49 -5.41
N LEU A 28 -3.81 -7.68 -6.35
CA LEU A 28 -5.20 -7.21 -6.41
C LEU A 28 -6.15 -8.18 -7.12
N ASN A 29 -5.59 -9.12 -7.91
CA ASN A 29 -6.31 -10.20 -8.58
C ASN A 29 -6.03 -11.54 -7.87
N SER A 30 -6.26 -11.57 -6.57
CA SER A 30 -5.98 -12.70 -5.69
C SER A 30 -6.82 -13.94 -6.06
N LYS A 31 -6.19 -15.13 -6.03
CA LYS A 31 -6.80 -16.41 -6.46
C LYS A 31 -7.12 -17.35 -5.30
N GLY A 32 -7.03 -16.93 -4.07
CA GLY A 32 -7.33 -17.76 -2.91
C GLY A 32 -7.74 -16.94 -1.68
N PRO A 33 -8.37 -17.57 -0.66
CA PRO A 33 -8.93 -16.86 0.47
C PRO A 33 -7.88 -16.14 1.32
N VAL A 34 -6.68 -16.70 1.46
CA VAL A 34 -5.57 -16.04 2.17
C VAL A 34 -5.06 -14.84 1.40
N ALA A 35 -4.84 -15.00 0.07
CA ALA A 35 -4.38 -13.91 -0.79
C ALA A 35 -5.42 -12.77 -0.84
N GLN A 36 -6.71 -13.09 -0.88
CA GLN A 36 -7.80 -12.11 -0.79
C GLN A 36 -7.72 -11.33 0.53
N GLY A 37 -7.62 -12.03 1.65
CA GLY A 37 -7.52 -11.39 2.95
C GLY A 37 -6.27 -10.53 3.12
N GLN A 38 -5.13 -10.92 2.57
CA GLN A 38 -3.91 -10.10 2.55
C GLN A 38 -4.09 -8.84 1.69
N SER A 39 -4.75 -8.96 0.53
CA SER A 39 -5.11 -7.82 -0.32
C SER A 39 -6.01 -6.83 0.42
N ASP A 40 -7.04 -7.32 1.11
CA ASP A 40 -7.98 -6.48 1.87
C ASP A 40 -7.28 -5.75 3.03
N LEU A 41 -6.38 -6.44 3.75
CA LEU A 41 -5.57 -5.82 4.81
C LEU A 41 -4.66 -4.72 4.23
N MET A 42 -4.01 -4.99 3.12
CA MET A 42 -3.15 -4.01 2.45
C MET A 42 -3.94 -2.78 1.99
N MET A 43 -5.09 -2.98 1.35
CA MET A 43 -5.94 -1.87 0.90
C MET A 43 -6.47 -1.06 2.07
N THR A 44 -6.85 -1.70 3.17
CA THR A 44 -7.27 -1.02 4.40
C THR A 44 -6.13 -0.16 4.97
N ALA A 45 -4.91 -0.69 5.02
CA ALA A 45 -3.74 0.06 5.47
C ALA A 45 -3.45 1.27 4.55
N ILE A 46 -3.55 1.10 3.22
CA ILE A 46 -3.40 2.19 2.25
C ILE A 46 -4.43 3.30 2.50
N TYR A 47 -5.71 2.97 2.68
CA TYR A 47 -6.75 3.96 2.94
C TYR A 47 -6.50 4.72 4.25
N LEU A 48 -6.10 4.04 5.31
CA LEU A 48 -5.73 4.68 6.59
C LEU A 48 -4.54 5.63 6.42
N MET A 49 -3.53 5.24 5.66
CA MET A 49 -2.37 6.09 5.37
C MET A 49 -2.74 7.31 4.52
N LEU A 50 -3.59 7.14 3.51
CA LEU A 50 -4.06 8.24 2.66
C LEU A 50 -4.82 9.31 3.45
N LEU A 51 -5.49 8.93 4.53
CA LEU A 51 -6.17 9.88 5.43
C LEU A 51 -5.21 10.92 6.04
N VAL A 52 -3.94 10.58 6.20
CA VAL A 52 -2.89 11.52 6.67
C VAL A 52 -2.14 12.16 5.49
N VAL A 53 -1.78 11.37 4.50
CA VAL A 53 -0.94 11.81 3.38
C VAL A 53 -1.63 12.88 2.55
N ILE A 54 -2.93 12.68 2.22
CA ILE A 54 -3.68 13.63 1.38
C ILE A 54 -3.81 15.00 2.06
N PRO A 55 -4.30 15.14 3.31
CA PRO A 55 -4.38 16.44 3.98
C PRO A 55 -3.00 17.07 4.14
N SER A 56 -1.96 16.32 4.46
CA SER A 56 -0.60 16.84 4.60
C SER A 56 -0.07 17.41 3.29
N ALA A 57 -0.28 16.70 2.18
CA ALA A 57 0.11 17.19 0.85
C ALA A 57 -0.68 18.44 0.45
N ILE A 58 -1.99 18.47 0.70
CA ILE A 58 -2.84 19.64 0.46
C ILE A 58 -2.36 20.83 1.29
N MET A 59 -2.08 20.64 2.58
CA MET A 59 -1.57 21.69 3.45
C MET A 59 -0.22 22.22 2.97
N ALA A 60 0.70 21.35 2.58
CA ALA A 60 2.00 21.77 2.07
C ALA A 60 1.86 22.64 0.82
N LEU A 61 1.04 22.26 -0.15
CA LEU A 61 0.78 23.04 -1.35
C LEU A 61 0.04 24.35 -1.03
N TRP A 62 -0.96 24.29 -0.15
CA TRP A 62 -1.72 25.44 0.30
C TRP A 62 -0.85 26.49 0.98
N PHE A 63 0.01 26.09 1.92
CA PHE A 63 0.90 27.02 2.59
C PHE A 63 1.95 27.62 1.64
N GLY A 64 2.53 26.79 0.75
CA GLY A 64 3.44 27.30 -0.28
C GLY A 64 2.80 28.34 -1.18
N TRP A 65 1.52 28.15 -1.54
CA TRP A 65 0.76 29.09 -2.35
C TRP A 65 0.31 30.33 -1.55
N LYS A 66 -0.20 30.16 -0.33
CA LYS A 66 -0.71 31.23 0.51
C LYS A 66 0.39 32.21 0.95
N TYR A 67 1.55 31.69 1.35
CA TYR A 67 2.66 32.49 1.88
C TYR A 67 3.76 32.78 0.83
N ARG A 68 3.42 32.70 -0.46
CA ARG A 68 4.37 33.09 -1.52
C ARG A 68 4.73 34.59 -1.43
N ALA A 69 5.95 34.93 -1.82
CA ALA A 69 6.47 36.30 -1.74
C ALA A 69 5.62 37.38 -2.46
N SER A 70 4.84 36.99 -3.48
CA SER A 70 3.95 37.89 -4.20
C SER A 70 2.62 38.16 -3.47
N ASN A 71 2.27 37.39 -2.45
CA ASN A 71 1.03 37.58 -1.67
C ASN A 71 1.30 38.52 -0.48
N LYS A 72 0.96 39.79 -0.63
CA LYS A 72 1.13 40.81 0.41
C LYS A 72 0.02 40.80 1.48
N ASP A 73 -1.08 40.11 1.23
CA ASP A 73 -2.23 39.99 2.11
C ASP A 73 -2.13 38.83 3.12
N ALA A 74 -1.01 38.10 3.09
CA ALA A 74 -0.78 36.99 3.99
C ALA A 74 -0.44 37.51 5.40
N ASP A 75 -1.19 37.02 6.42
CA ASP A 75 -0.93 37.31 7.83
C ASP A 75 0.48 36.81 8.23
N TYR A 76 1.35 37.77 8.55
CA TYR A 76 2.67 37.44 9.07
C TYR A 76 2.64 37.46 10.60
N LYS A 77 2.77 36.30 11.25
CA LYS A 77 2.79 36.14 12.71
C LYS A 77 4.09 35.53 13.20
N PRO A 78 5.18 36.31 13.28
CA PRO A 78 6.52 35.79 13.61
C PRO A 78 6.63 35.26 15.05
N THR A 79 5.74 35.66 15.93
CA THR A 79 5.69 35.25 17.36
C THR A 79 4.83 34.01 17.60
N TRP A 80 4.17 33.49 16.55
CA TRP A 80 3.36 32.29 16.68
C TRP A 80 4.26 31.06 16.64
N ALA A 81 4.55 30.47 17.78
CA ALA A 81 5.47 29.33 17.90
C ALA A 81 4.80 28.06 18.42
N HIS A 82 3.61 28.19 19.07
CA HIS A 82 2.99 27.06 19.77
C HIS A 82 1.47 27.17 19.80
N SER A 83 0.79 26.04 19.64
CA SER A 83 -0.67 25.93 19.84
C SER A 83 -1.03 24.51 20.30
N THR A 84 -1.38 24.36 21.57
CA THR A 84 -1.74 23.09 22.19
C THR A 84 -2.87 22.36 21.43
N ALA A 85 -3.86 23.11 20.94
CA ALA A 85 -4.98 22.54 20.20
C ALA A 85 -4.52 21.88 18.88
N ILE A 86 -3.63 22.56 18.14
CA ILE A 86 -3.06 22.02 16.89
C ILE A 86 -2.17 20.82 17.19
N GLU A 87 -1.36 20.87 18.25
CA GLU A 87 -0.49 19.78 18.64
C GLU A 87 -1.27 18.51 19.02
N ILE A 88 -2.36 18.66 19.79
CA ILE A 88 -3.23 17.51 20.11
C ILE A 88 -3.77 16.86 18.86
N VAL A 89 -4.18 17.62 17.86
CA VAL A 89 -4.70 17.08 16.59
C VAL A 89 -3.59 16.42 15.78
N VAL A 90 -2.45 17.09 15.62
CA VAL A 90 -1.31 16.62 14.79
C VAL A 90 -0.68 15.37 15.37
N TRP A 91 -0.60 15.22 16.67
CA TRP A 91 -0.10 14.02 17.32
C TRP A 91 -1.17 12.95 17.55
N GLY A 92 -2.39 13.37 17.90
CA GLY A 92 -3.49 12.47 18.24
C GLY A 92 -3.97 11.63 17.06
N ILE A 93 -4.15 12.23 15.88
CA ILE A 93 -4.60 11.50 14.69
C ILE A 93 -3.62 10.39 14.30
N PRO A 94 -2.31 10.63 14.13
CA PRO A 94 -1.35 9.56 13.83
C PRO A 94 -1.29 8.47 14.91
N VAL A 95 -1.37 8.81 16.19
CA VAL A 95 -1.37 7.82 17.29
C VAL A 95 -2.57 6.89 17.19
N ILE A 96 -3.77 7.42 16.91
CA ILE A 96 -4.97 6.59 16.71
C ILE A 96 -4.79 5.67 15.51
N ILE A 97 -4.27 6.18 14.39
CA ILE A 97 -4.04 5.40 13.17
C ILE A 97 -3.03 4.29 13.42
N ILE A 98 -1.93 4.57 14.14
CA ILE A 98 -0.94 3.56 14.53
C ILE A 98 -1.59 2.47 15.39
N GLY A 99 -2.47 2.84 16.34
CA GLY A 99 -3.22 1.87 17.14
C GLY A 99 -4.10 0.95 16.29
N ILE A 100 -4.81 1.50 15.31
CA ILE A 100 -5.63 0.72 14.37
C ILE A 100 -4.76 -0.20 13.51
N LEU A 101 -3.65 0.30 12.97
CA LEU A 101 -2.72 -0.49 12.16
C LEU A 101 -2.06 -1.61 12.98
N ALA A 102 -1.68 -1.34 14.23
CA ALA A 102 -1.12 -2.36 15.13
C ALA A 102 -2.15 -3.48 15.39
N TRP A 103 -3.40 -3.11 15.65
CA TRP A 103 -4.51 -4.06 15.80
C TRP A 103 -4.73 -4.89 14.52
N LEU A 104 -4.79 -4.26 13.35
CA LEU A 104 -4.97 -4.95 12.07
C LEU A 104 -3.83 -5.91 11.78
N THR A 105 -2.59 -5.50 12.06
CA THR A 105 -1.40 -6.33 11.86
C THR A 105 -1.43 -7.54 12.80
N TRP A 106 -1.72 -7.33 14.07
CA TRP A 106 -1.82 -8.41 15.06
C TRP A 106 -2.92 -9.40 14.68
N TRP A 107 -4.12 -8.90 14.36
CA TRP A 107 -5.26 -9.73 13.97
C TRP A 107 -4.98 -10.50 12.66
N GLY A 108 -4.45 -9.82 11.64
CA GLY A 108 -4.15 -10.40 10.35
C GLY A 108 -3.07 -11.49 10.42
N SER A 109 -2.00 -11.27 11.20
CA SER A 109 -0.96 -12.28 11.37
C SER A 109 -1.46 -13.54 12.07
N HIS A 110 -2.38 -13.40 13.03
CA HIS A 110 -3.00 -14.57 13.68
C HIS A 110 -4.04 -15.28 12.81
N LYS A 111 -4.81 -14.52 12.03
CA LYS A 111 -5.85 -15.08 11.16
C LYS A 111 -5.26 -15.82 9.96
N TYR A 112 -4.19 -15.30 9.36
CA TYR A 112 -3.56 -15.84 8.16
C TYR A 112 -2.22 -16.53 8.47
N ASP A 113 -2.09 -17.07 9.69
CA ASP A 113 -0.93 -17.87 10.09
C ASP A 113 -0.81 -19.08 9.16
N PRO A 114 0.35 -19.30 8.50
CA PRO A 114 0.56 -20.42 7.59
C PRO A 114 0.45 -21.80 8.27
N TYR A 115 0.63 -21.88 9.60
CA TYR A 115 0.45 -23.11 10.36
C TYR A 115 -1.02 -23.40 10.71
N ARG A 116 -1.92 -22.46 10.46
CA ARG A 116 -3.33 -22.64 10.73
C ARG A 116 -4.00 -23.33 9.52
N PRO A 117 -4.64 -24.50 9.71
CA PRO A 117 -5.35 -25.17 8.63
C PRO A 117 -6.49 -24.27 8.12
N LEU A 118 -6.61 -24.20 6.79
CA LEU A 118 -7.75 -23.53 6.16
C LEU A 118 -9.01 -24.42 6.32
N GLU A 119 -10.13 -23.79 6.65
CA GLU A 119 -11.44 -24.46 6.62
C GLU A 119 -11.80 -24.72 5.16
N SER A 120 -11.88 -26.01 4.78
CA SER A 120 -12.22 -26.46 3.43
C SER A 120 -12.94 -27.80 3.51
N ASP A 121 -13.96 -27.96 2.67
CA ASP A 121 -14.66 -29.24 2.50
C ASP A 121 -13.84 -30.26 1.70
N LYS A 122 -12.70 -29.87 1.14
CA LYS A 122 -11.79 -30.73 0.37
C LYS A 122 -10.59 -31.12 1.20
N ALA A 123 -10.15 -32.35 1.03
CA ALA A 123 -8.91 -32.81 1.64
C ALA A 123 -7.71 -31.97 1.15
N PRO A 124 -6.77 -31.64 2.03
CA PRO A 124 -5.58 -30.86 1.65
C PRO A 124 -4.69 -31.72 0.74
N LEU A 125 -4.17 -31.08 -0.32
CA LEU A 125 -3.16 -31.69 -1.18
C LEU A 125 -1.78 -31.51 -0.52
N THR A 126 -1.10 -32.62 -0.25
CA THR A 126 0.25 -32.60 0.30
C THR A 126 1.27 -32.44 -0.81
N VAL A 127 2.05 -31.36 -0.74
CA VAL A 127 3.14 -31.09 -1.68
C VAL A 127 4.44 -30.93 -0.90
N GLN A 128 5.43 -31.79 -1.17
CA GLN A 128 6.78 -31.64 -0.62
C GLN A 128 7.58 -30.69 -1.51
N VAL A 129 8.17 -29.66 -0.89
CA VAL A 129 8.93 -28.63 -1.60
C VAL A 129 10.40 -28.76 -1.21
N ILE A 130 11.27 -28.99 -2.17
CA ILE A 130 12.71 -29.08 -1.99
C ILE A 130 13.36 -27.91 -2.72
N ALA A 131 14.06 -27.07 -1.96
CA ALA A 131 14.84 -25.97 -2.50
C ALA A 131 16.26 -26.44 -2.80
N GLU A 132 16.66 -26.36 -4.05
CA GLU A 132 18.02 -26.63 -4.50
C GLU A 132 18.63 -25.37 -5.14
N GLN A 133 19.95 -25.36 -5.36
CA GLN A 133 20.58 -24.25 -6.06
C GLN A 133 19.98 -24.11 -7.47
N PHE A 134 19.39 -22.96 -7.71
CA PHE A 134 18.75 -22.51 -8.96
C PHE A 134 17.49 -23.27 -9.39
N LYS A 135 16.89 -24.13 -8.54
CA LYS A 135 15.63 -24.80 -8.85
C LYS A 135 14.82 -25.15 -7.61
N TRP A 136 13.51 -25.24 -7.82
CA TRP A 136 12.54 -25.76 -6.84
C TRP A 136 11.98 -27.07 -7.36
N VAL A 137 11.97 -28.11 -6.55
CA VAL A 137 11.34 -29.39 -6.88
C VAL A 137 10.09 -29.54 -6.02
N PHE A 138 8.96 -29.78 -6.67
CA PHE A 138 7.67 -30.02 -6.06
C PHE A 138 7.31 -31.49 -6.26
N ILE A 139 7.15 -32.24 -5.17
CA ILE A 139 6.80 -33.65 -5.18
C ILE A 139 5.38 -33.79 -4.64
N TYR A 140 4.54 -34.51 -5.35
CA TYR A 140 3.17 -34.86 -5.00
C TYR A 140 3.14 -36.35 -4.64
N PRO A 141 3.31 -36.72 -3.36
CA PRO A 141 3.48 -38.14 -2.98
C PRO A 141 2.26 -39.02 -3.27
N GLU A 142 1.06 -38.45 -3.21
CA GLU A 142 -0.19 -39.18 -3.45
C GLU A 142 -0.45 -39.44 -4.94
N GLN A 143 0.16 -38.66 -5.84
CA GLN A 143 -0.02 -38.73 -7.28
C GLN A 143 1.20 -39.34 -8.01
N ASP A 144 2.30 -39.63 -7.30
CA ASP A 144 3.59 -40.05 -7.83
C ASP A 144 4.15 -39.14 -8.94
N ILE A 145 3.96 -37.82 -8.77
CA ILE A 145 4.40 -36.81 -9.74
C ILE A 145 5.44 -35.91 -9.10
N ALA A 146 6.42 -35.47 -9.88
CA ALA A 146 7.34 -34.40 -9.50
C ALA A 146 7.44 -33.36 -10.62
N THR A 147 7.50 -32.09 -10.26
CA THR A 147 7.67 -30.96 -11.17
C THR A 147 8.85 -30.09 -10.74
N VAL A 148 9.44 -29.38 -11.68
CA VAL A 148 10.59 -28.50 -11.42
C VAL A 148 10.22 -27.06 -11.79
N ASN A 149 10.44 -26.13 -10.86
CA ASN A 149 10.18 -24.69 -11.02
C ASN A 149 8.71 -24.31 -11.31
N GLU A 150 7.80 -25.25 -11.32
CA GLU A 150 6.38 -25.02 -11.56
C GLU A 150 5.56 -25.86 -10.57
N MET A 151 4.73 -25.21 -9.78
CA MET A 151 3.77 -25.85 -8.89
C MET A 151 2.42 -25.89 -9.60
N ARG A 152 1.85 -27.09 -9.76
CA ARG A 152 0.56 -27.31 -10.43
C ARG A 152 -0.45 -27.92 -9.45
N PHE A 153 -1.65 -27.39 -9.42
CA PHE A 153 -2.78 -27.86 -8.60
C PHE A 153 -4.12 -27.61 -9.30
#